data_99a706122f0acaf77f00ce9c5088a82c
#
_entry.id   99a706122f0acaf77f00ce9c5088a82c
#
_cell.length_a   1.000
_cell.length_b   1.000
_cell.length_c   1.000
_cell.angle_alpha   90.00
_cell.angle_beta   90.00
_cell.angle_gamma   90.00
#
_symmetry.space_group_name_H-M   'P 1'
#
loop_
_entity.id
_entity.type
_entity.pdbx_description
1 polymer ?
#
loop_
_entity_poly.entity_id
_entity_poly.type
_entity_poly.pdbx_seq_one_letter_code
_entity_poly.pdbx_strand_id
1 'polypeptide(L)'
;GIDEDKIEELITEKTKAIVPVHYAGVACDMDKIMALAEKYNLFVVEDAAQAIDSYYRGKPLGGIGHLGCFSFHETKNISSGEGGMLVVNDDRFNERSEIIWEKGTNRQAFFRGEIDKYGWVDIGSSFLPSDIIAAFLWAQLEHIDEIQAKRLEIWNQYNETLKPIANKAEIRLPFIPDYATNNAHMYYIVAEGKEQRAEGREQIIMKLKDNGIQAVIHYQSLHNSKFYSSQSMQRECPQSDYYSQNLLRLPMWVELPQDIYYKILSSLINE
;
A
#
# COMPACT_ATOMS: atom_id res chain seq x y z
N GLY A 1 2.09 -7.09 -5.27
CA GLY A 1 1.68 -7.87 -4.10
C GLY A 1 2.60 -9.07 -3.87
N ILE A 2 2.28 -9.87 -2.87
CA ILE A 2 2.93 -11.15 -2.64
C ILE A 2 2.60 -12.11 -3.80
N ASP A 3 3.49 -13.08 -4.08
CA ASP A 3 3.17 -14.20 -4.97
C ASP A 3 2.44 -15.26 -4.14
N GLU A 4 1.11 -15.31 -4.26
CA GLU A 4 0.26 -16.15 -3.44
C GLU A 4 0.53 -17.65 -3.65
N ASP A 5 0.99 -18.05 -4.83
CA ASP A 5 1.32 -19.45 -5.16
C ASP A 5 2.62 -19.92 -4.49
N LYS A 6 3.39 -18.98 -3.92
CA LYS A 6 4.65 -19.23 -3.20
C LYS A 6 4.52 -19.20 -1.68
N ILE A 7 3.36 -18.86 -1.14
CA ILE A 7 3.18 -18.73 0.31
C ILE A 7 3.31 -20.10 0.97
N GLU A 8 2.67 -21.12 0.42
CA GLU A 8 2.57 -22.44 1.06
C GLU A 8 3.94 -23.07 1.31
N GLU A 9 4.89 -22.95 0.38
CA GLU A 9 6.24 -23.49 0.52
C GLU A 9 7.08 -22.83 1.64
N LEU A 10 6.64 -21.65 2.12
CA LEU A 10 7.30 -20.88 3.18
C LEU A 10 6.71 -21.13 4.56
N ILE A 11 5.59 -21.85 4.66
CA ILE A 11 4.92 -22.13 5.92
C ILE A 11 5.72 -23.17 6.72
N THR A 12 5.95 -22.86 7.98
CA THR A 12 6.62 -23.75 8.94
C THR A 12 5.82 -23.82 10.23
N GLU A 13 6.19 -24.70 11.15
CA GLU A 13 5.59 -24.79 12.50
C GLU A 13 5.68 -23.48 13.30
N LYS A 14 6.61 -22.60 12.94
CA LYS A 14 6.79 -21.28 13.57
C LYS A 14 5.89 -20.19 12.94
N THR A 15 5.33 -20.44 11.78
CA THR A 15 4.46 -19.48 11.10
C THR A 15 3.19 -19.26 11.89
N LYS A 16 2.82 -18.01 12.15
CA LYS A 16 1.63 -17.61 12.93
C LYS A 16 0.65 -16.78 12.12
N ALA A 17 1.16 -16.03 11.15
CA ALA A 17 0.33 -15.15 10.35
C ALA A 17 0.88 -14.98 8.94
N ILE A 18 -0.01 -14.64 8.01
CA ILE A 18 0.30 -14.14 6.67
C ILE A 18 -0.03 -12.64 6.67
N VAL A 19 0.89 -11.81 6.20
CA VAL A 19 0.72 -10.35 6.13
C VAL A 19 0.79 -9.91 4.66
N PRO A 20 -0.33 -9.97 3.90
CA PRO A 20 -0.36 -9.49 2.52
C PRO A 20 -0.35 -7.96 2.50
N VAL A 21 0.47 -7.37 1.62
CA VAL A 21 0.47 -5.93 1.36
C VAL A 21 -0.33 -5.67 0.08
N HIS A 22 -1.41 -4.91 0.18
CA HIS A 22 -2.21 -4.46 -0.97
C HIS A 22 -1.53 -3.28 -1.66
N TYR A 23 -0.45 -3.63 -2.36
CA TYR A 23 0.49 -2.66 -2.91
C TYR A 23 -0.14 -1.79 -4.00
N ALA A 24 0.14 -0.48 -3.96
CA ALA A 24 -0.46 0.54 -4.85
C ALA A 24 -2.00 0.57 -4.81
N GLY A 25 -2.62 0.08 -3.74
CA GLY A 25 -4.07 -0.01 -3.61
C GLY A 25 -4.71 -1.16 -4.38
N VAL A 26 -3.92 -2.12 -4.85
CA VAL A 26 -4.41 -3.29 -5.60
C VAL A 26 -4.39 -4.54 -4.72
N ALA A 27 -5.50 -5.26 -4.69
CA ALA A 27 -5.65 -6.45 -3.86
C ALA A 27 -4.69 -7.58 -4.24
N CYS A 28 -4.14 -8.26 -3.22
CA CYS A 28 -3.66 -9.63 -3.36
C CYS A 28 -4.85 -10.58 -3.60
N ASP A 29 -4.63 -11.79 -4.10
CA ASP A 29 -5.68 -12.83 -4.21
C ASP A 29 -6.05 -13.35 -2.81
N MET A 30 -7.03 -12.67 -2.20
CA MET A 30 -7.44 -12.96 -0.83
C MET A 30 -8.13 -14.30 -0.66
N ASP A 31 -8.76 -14.85 -1.71
CA ASP A 31 -9.36 -16.19 -1.63
C ASP A 31 -8.27 -17.25 -1.43
N LYS A 32 -7.15 -17.16 -2.16
CA LYS A 32 -6.00 -18.07 -1.98
C LYS A 32 -5.37 -17.90 -0.59
N ILE A 33 -5.16 -16.66 -0.16
CA ILE A 33 -4.53 -16.36 1.13
C ILE A 33 -5.39 -16.87 2.28
N MET A 34 -6.69 -16.61 2.26
CA MET A 34 -7.60 -17.05 3.31
C MET A 34 -7.73 -18.59 3.35
N ALA A 35 -7.75 -19.26 2.21
CA ALA A 35 -7.76 -20.72 2.14
C ALA A 35 -6.50 -21.34 2.75
N LEU A 36 -5.32 -20.75 2.50
CA LEU A 36 -4.07 -21.20 3.14
C LEU A 36 -4.08 -20.93 4.65
N ALA A 37 -4.57 -19.77 5.07
CA ALA A 37 -4.68 -19.43 6.48
C ALA A 37 -5.59 -20.39 7.23
N GLU A 38 -6.74 -20.77 6.67
CA GLU A 38 -7.63 -21.78 7.23
C GLU A 38 -6.96 -23.17 7.30
N LYS A 39 -6.35 -23.61 6.20
CA LYS A 39 -5.65 -24.90 6.12
C LYS A 39 -4.57 -25.09 7.18
N TYR A 40 -3.81 -24.03 7.49
CA TYR A 40 -2.67 -24.07 8.39
C TYR A 40 -2.94 -23.41 9.75
N ASN A 41 -4.19 -23.02 10.03
CA ASN A 41 -4.62 -22.32 11.25
C ASN A 41 -3.74 -21.09 11.54
N LEU A 42 -3.61 -20.22 10.53
CA LEU A 42 -2.84 -18.97 10.58
C LEU A 42 -3.77 -17.77 10.64
N PHE A 43 -3.26 -16.67 11.19
CA PHE A 43 -3.93 -15.38 11.08
C PHE A 43 -3.58 -14.68 9.76
N VAL A 44 -4.49 -13.80 9.32
CA VAL A 44 -4.22 -12.89 8.18
C VAL A 44 -4.36 -11.46 8.69
N VAL A 45 -3.29 -10.67 8.47
CA VAL A 45 -3.26 -9.25 8.78
C VAL A 45 -3.06 -8.49 7.48
N GLU A 46 -4.10 -7.83 6.99
CA GLU A 46 -4.01 -7.06 5.76
C GLU A 46 -3.24 -5.75 5.99
N ASP A 47 -2.11 -5.58 5.30
CA ASP A 47 -1.49 -4.27 5.17
C ASP A 47 -2.21 -3.50 4.06
N ALA A 48 -3.25 -2.77 4.46
CA ALA A 48 -4.07 -1.91 3.62
C ALA A 48 -3.61 -0.44 3.65
N ALA A 49 -2.34 -0.19 4.05
CA ALA A 49 -1.79 1.16 4.18
C ALA A 49 -1.83 2.00 2.89
N GLN A 50 -2.04 1.38 1.73
CA GLN A 50 -2.20 2.03 0.43
C GLN A 50 -3.59 1.80 -0.18
N ALA A 51 -4.51 1.15 0.53
CA ALA A 51 -5.70 0.52 -0.04
C ALA A 51 -7.04 1.06 0.47
N ILE A 52 -7.06 2.29 1.03
CA ILE A 52 -8.33 2.94 1.37
C ILE A 52 -9.20 3.03 0.11
N ASP A 53 -10.49 2.70 0.24
CA ASP A 53 -11.45 2.66 -0.87
C ASP A 53 -11.05 1.73 -2.03
N SER A 54 -10.32 0.65 -1.72
CA SER A 54 -10.05 -0.45 -2.65
C SER A 54 -10.81 -1.70 -2.26
N TYR A 55 -11.12 -2.53 -3.27
CA TYR A 55 -11.99 -3.68 -3.08
C TYR A 55 -11.41 -4.94 -3.75
N TYR A 56 -11.66 -6.07 -3.13
CA TYR A 56 -11.46 -7.41 -3.66
C TYR A 56 -12.81 -8.08 -3.86
N ARG A 57 -13.22 -8.35 -5.12
CA ARG A 57 -14.54 -8.94 -5.44
C ARG A 57 -15.69 -8.24 -4.72
N GLY A 58 -15.64 -6.92 -4.64
CA GLY A 58 -16.65 -6.08 -3.97
C GLY A 58 -16.56 -6.01 -2.45
N LYS A 59 -15.60 -6.69 -1.81
CA LYS A 59 -15.32 -6.56 -0.37
C LYS A 59 -14.23 -5.51 -0.15
N PRO A 60 -14.40 -4.57 0.79
CA PRO A 60 -13.38 -3.58 1.09
C PRO A 60 -12.11 -4.25 1.62
N LEU A 61 -10.95 -3.83 1.13
CA LEU A 61 -9.66 -4.27 1.64
C LEU A 61 -9.45 -3.78 3.07
N GLY A 62 -8.73 -4.56 3.89
CA GLY A 62 -8.62 -4.37 5.33
C GLY A 62 -9.77 -4.98 6.12
N GLY A 63 -10.85 -5.42 5.42
CA GLY A 63 -12.03 -6.02 6.02
C GLY A 63 -12.21 -7.52 5.69
N ILE A 64 -11.18 -8.21 5.18
CA ILE A 64 -11.27 -9.60 4.72
C ILE A 64 -10.50 -10.55 5.64
N GLY A 65 -9.27 -10.18 6.02
CA GLY A 65 -8.45 -10.92 6.98
C GLY A 65 -8.95 -10.76 8.42
N HIS A 66 -8.25 -11.35 9.37
CA HIS A 66 -8.59 -11.24 10.80
C HIS A 66 -8.39 -9.81 11.33
N LEU A 67 -7.38 -9.12 10.82
CA LEU A 67 -7.04 -7.74 11.13
C LEU A 67 -6.71 -7.01 9.83
N GLY A 68 -6.95 -5.69 9.79
CA GLY A 68 -6.53 -4.82 8.70
C GLY A 68 -5.89 -3.53 9.23
N CYS A 69 -4.88 -3.02 8.55
CA CYS A 69 -4.15 -1.83 8.95
C CYS A 69 -4.19 -0.79 7.85
N PHE A 70 -4.70 0.42 8.16
CA PHE A 70 -4.64 1.58 7.27
C PHE A 70 -3.61 2.59 7.76
N SER A 71 -3.09 3.38 6.84
CA SER A 71 -2.18 4.49 7.11
C SER A 71 -2.80 5.80 6.65
N PHE A 72 -2.69 6.82 7.49
CA PHE A 72 -3.07 8.20 7.19
C PHE A 72 -1.84 9.12 7.17
N HIS A 73 -0.66 8.56 6.87
CA HIS A 73 0.56 9.32 6.61
C HIS A 73 0.35 10.31 5.45
N GLU A 74 1.12 11.41 5.42
CA GLU A 74 0.98 12.49 4.43
C GLU A 74 1.01 12.04 2.95
N THR A 75 1.62 10.90 2.65
CA THR A 75 1.71 10.35 1.28
C THR A 75 0.49 9.55 0.84
N LYS A 76 -0.50 9.36 1.70
CA LYS A 76 -1.68 8.54 1.41
C LYS A 76 -2.77 9.33 0.70
N ASN A 77 -3.76 8.61 0.14
CA ASN A 77 -4.89 9.23 -0.56
C ASN A 77 -5.70 10.14 0.38
N ILE A 78 -5.88 9.68 1.60
CA ILE A 78 -6.50 10.38 2.73
C ILE A 78 -5.44 10.45 3.82
N SER A 79 -5.20 11.64 4.36
CA SER A 79 -4.07 11.88 5.25
C SER A 79 -4.47 12.67 6.49
N SER A 80 -3.80 12.41 7.57
CA SER A 80 -3.82 13.26 8.79
C SER A 80 -2.42 13.80 9.16
N GLY A 81 -1.50 13.80 8.16
CA GLY A 81 -0.08 14.05 8.38
C GLY A 81 0.60 12.79 8.88
N GLU A 82 0.28 12.37 10.08
CA GLU A 82 0.63 11.07 10.66
C GLU A 82 -0.62 10.44 11.25
N GLY A 83 -0.75 9.13 11.15
CA GLY A 83 -1.89 8.40 11.72
C GLY A 83 -2.08 7.04 11.07
N GLY A 84 -2.96 6.26 11.68
CA GLY A 84 -3.35 4.94 11.18
C GLY A 84 -4.63 4.46 11.85
N MET A 85 -5.17 3.38 11.32
CA MET A 85 -6.34 2.71 11.85
C MET A 85 -6.14 1.20 11.81
N LEU A 86 -6.47 0.54 12.90
CA LEU A 86 -6.60 -0.91 12.98
C LEU A 86 -8.08 -1.27 12.81
N VAL A 87 -8.35 -2.15 11.87
CA VAL A 87 -9.66 -2.81 11.72
C VAL A 87 -9.56 -4.20 12.35
N VAL A 88 -10.46 -4.50 13.25
CA VAL A 88 -10.55 -5.78 13.94
C VAL A 88 -11.75 -6.52 13.39
N ASN A 89 -11.50 -7.55 12.56
CA ASN A 89 -12.54 -8.33 11.90
C ASN A 89 -12.84 -9.65 12.66
N ASP A 90 -12.01 -9.98 13.65
CA ASP A 90 -12.13 -11.18 14.46
C ASP A 90 -12.30 -10.81 15.93
N ASP A 91 -13.42 -11.13 16.50
CA ASP A 91 -13.82 -10.75 17.88
C ASP A 91 -12.83 -11.20 18.95
N ARG A 92 -12.02 -12.23 18.68
CA ARG A 92 -10.95 -12.68 19.59
C ARG A 92 -9.93 -11.60 19.92
N PHE A 93 -9.81 -10.57 19.08
CA PHE A 93 -8.85 -9.49 19.24
C PHE A 93 -9.46 -8.19 19.79
N ASN A 94 -10.78 -8.08 19.93
CA ASN A 94 -11.47 -6.85 20.33
C ASN A 94 -10.94 -6.27 21.65
N GLU A 95 -11.04 -7.05 22.72
CA GLU A 95 -10.62 -6.58 24.06
C GLU A 95 -9.13 -6.22 24.10
N ARG A 96 -8.29 -7.08 23.53
CA ARG A 96 -6.85 -6.86 23.53
C ARG A 96 -6.43 -5.65 22.70
N SER A 97 -7.11 -5.38 21.61
CA SER A 97 -6.85 -4.21 20.75
C SER A 97 -7.15 -2.91 21.51
N GLU A 98 -8.25 -2.84 22.25
CA GLU A 98 -8.60 -1.71 23.08
C GLU A 98 -7.55 -1.46 24.18
N ILE A 99 -7.10 -2.53 24.83
CA ILE A 99 -6.10 -2.45 25.90
C ILE A 99 -4.76 -1.93 25.36
N ILE A 100 -4.28 -2.49 24.25
CA ILE A 100 -3.02 -2.08 23.62
C ILE A 100 -3.10 -0.63 23.15
N TRP A 101 -4.22 -0.26 22.52
CA TRP A 101 -4.47 1.07 21.98
C TRP A 101 -4.43 2.15 23.06
N GLU A 102 -4.92 1.83 24.27
CA GLU A 102 -5.00 2.79 25.39
C GLU A 102 -4.04 2.41 26.53
N LYS A 103 -2.74 2.39 26.23
CA LYS A 103 -1.63 2.33 27.21
C LYS A 103 -1.58 1.06 28.06
N GLY A 104 -2.19 -0.04 27.60
CA GLY A 104 -2.26 -1.29 28.36
C GLY A 104 -3.30 -1.25 29.50
N THR A 105 -4.28 -0.33 29.43
CA THR A 105 -5.36 -0.21 30.43
C THR A 105 -6.66 -0.79 29.91
N ASN A 106 -7.51 -1.26 30.82
CA ASN A 106 -8.87 -1.68 30.54
C ASN A 106 -9.91 -0.53 30.69
N ARG A 107 -9.50 0.69 30.36
CA ARG A 107 -10.31 1.91 30.53
C ARG A 107 -11.60 1.88 29.70
N GLN A 108 -11.62 1.25 28.52
CA GLN A 108 -12.82 1.13 27.70
C GLN A 108 -13.90 0.29 28.40
N ALA A 109 -13.52 -0.82 29.06
CA ALA A 109 -14.43 -1.61 29.88
C ALA A 109 -15.03 -0.80 31.06
N PHE A 110 -14.25 0.11 31.65
CA PHE A 110 -14.75 1.02 32.67
C PHE A 110 -15.80 1.98 32.09
N PHE A 111 -15.54 2.58 30.94
CA PHE A 111 -16.53 3.49 30.31
C PHE A 111 -17.82 2.79 29.89
N ARG A 112 -17.74 1.50 29.55
CA ARG A 112 -18.94 0.68 29.29
C ARG A 112 -19.65 0.20 30.55
N GLY A 113 -19.10 0.49 31.75
CA GLY A 113 -19.66 0.05 33.03
C GLY A 113 -19.49 -1.44 33.35
N GLU A 114 -18.57 -2.11 32.70
CA GLU A 114 -18.27 -3.52 32.88
C GLU A 114 -17.39 -3.79 34.13
N ILE A 115 -16.67 -2.78 34.56
CA ILE A 115 -15.79 -2.80 35.75
C ILE A 115 -15.91 -1.50 36.54
N ASP A 116 -15.73 -1.58 37.85
CA ASP A 116 -15.86 -0.42 38.78
C ASP A 116 -14.66 0.53 38.72
N LYS A 117 -13.48 0.03 38.36
CA LYS A 117 -12.23 0.80 38.31
C LYS A 117 -11.29 0.22 37.27
N TYR A 118 -10.71 1.07 36.42
CA TYR A 118 -9.71 0.64 35.44
C TYR A 118 -8.29 0.68 36.02
N GLY A 119 -7.39 -0.08 35.40
CA GLY A 119 -5.96 -0.14 35.74
C GLY A 119 -5.14 -0.63 34.57
N TRP A 120 -3.83 -0.73 34.77
CA TRP A 120 -2.94 -1.37 33.81
C TRP A 120 -3.06 -2.87 33.91
N VAL A 121 -3.44 -3.51 32.83
CA VAL A 121 -3.71 -4.96 32.77
C VAL A 121 -2.80 -5.69 31.79
N ASP A 122 -2.14 -4.96 30.87
CA ASP A 122 -1.26 -5.53 29.85
C ASP A 122 -0.26 -4.47 29.32
N ILE A 123 0.59 -4.90 28.38
CA ILE A 123 1.45 -4.03 27.59
C ILE A 123 0.58 -3.20 26.63
N GLY A 124 0.91 -1.93 26.46
CA GLY A 124 0.27 -1.05 25.50
C GLY A 124 1.04 0.24 25.28
N SER A 125 0.55 1.06 24.37
CA SER A 125 1.12 2.38 24.08
C SER A 125 0.02 3.40 23.84
N SER A 126 0.37 4.68 23.78
CA SER A 126 -0.58 5.75 23.48
C SER A 126 -0.75 5.86 21.98
N PHE A 127 -1.73 5.14 21.42
CA PHE A 127 -2.04 5.19 20.00
C PHE A 127 -3.18 6.15 19.65
N LEU A 128 -3.72 6.85 20.64
CA LEU A 128 -4.78 7.84 20.45
C LEU A 128 -4.27 9.04 19.64
N PRO A 129 -4.93 9.42 18.54
CA PRO A 129 -4.63 10.67 17.87
C PRO A 129 -5.06 11.87 18.75
N SER A 130 -4.47 13.04 18.54
CA SER A 130 -5.01 14.26 19.09
C SER A 130 -6.31 14.68 18.37
N ASP A 131 -7.15 15.48 19.04
CA ASP A 131 -8.40 15.99 18.41
C ASP A 131 -8.12 16.80 17.16
N ILE A 132 -6.97 17.50 17.08
CA ILE A 132 -6.55 18.24 15.87
C ILE A 132 -6.30 17.29 14.70
N ILE A 133 -5.57 16.20 14.93
CA ILE A 133 -5.30 15.18 13.92
C ILE A 133 -6.59 14.49 13.50
N ALA A 134 -7.45 14.15 14.46
CA ALA A 134 -8.75 13.52 14.20
C ALA A 134 -9.67 14.44 13.38
N ALA A 135 -9.75 15.73 13.72
CA ALA A 135 -10.55 16.69 12.97
C ALA A 135 -10.04 16.90 11.52
N PHE A 136 -8.72 16.94 11.34
CA PHE A 136 -8.11 17.03 10.01
C PHE A 136 -8.43 15.81 9.15
N LEU A 137 -8.32 14.61 9.73
CA LEU A 137 -8.68 13.37 9.05
C LEU A 137 -10.18 13.33 8.73
N TRP A 138 -11.03 13.72 9.67
CA TRP A 138 -12.48 13.74 9.49
C TRP A 138 -12.90 14.59 8.30
N ALA A 139 -12.34 15.79 8.15
CA ALA A 139 -12.63 16.68 7.03
C ALA A 139 -12.30 16.06 5.67
N GLN A 140 -11.23 15.25 5.58
CA GLN A 140 -10.92 14.55 4.34
C GLN A 140 -11.83 13.33 4.10
N LEU A 141 -12.23 12.63 5.18
CA LEU A 141 -13.16 11.50 5.06
C LEU A 141 -14.56 11.94 4.61
N GLU A 142 -15.02 13.13 5.00
CA GLU A 142 -16.27 13.71 4.50
C GLU A 142 -16.24 13.98 2.98
N HIS A 143 -15.05 14.13 2.39
CA HIS A 143 -14.85 14.40 0.96
C HIS A 143 -14.16 13.24 0.21
N ILE A 144 -14.17 12.04 0.78
CA ILE A 144 -13.43 10.89 0.22
C ILE A 144 -13.86 10.58 -1.22
N ASP A 145 -15.14 10.61 -1.51
CA ASP A 145 -15.69 10.31 -2.84
C ASP A 145 -15.17 11.29 -3.90
N GLU A 146 -15.13 12.58 -3.57
CA GLU A 146 -14.60 13.61 -4.46
C GLU A 146 -13.10 13.46 -4.70
N ILE A 147 -12.35 13.19 -3.63
CA ILE A 147 -10.89 12.99 -3.70
C ILE A 147 -10.58 11.77 -4.56
N GLN A 148 -11.27 10.65 -4.30
CA GLN A 148 -11.05 9.40 -5.03
C GLN A 148 -11.46 9.51 -6.49
N ALA A 149 -12.58 10.17 -6.82
CA ALA A 149 -13.00 10.41 -8.21
C ALA A 149 -11.93 11.18 -9.00
N LYS A 150 -11.38 12.26 -8.43
CA LYS A 150 -10.31 13.05 -9.07
C LYS A 150 -9.03 12.25 -9.24
N ARG A 151 -8.65 11.43 -8.25
CA ARG A 151 -7.46 10.59 -8.35
C ARG A 151 -7.61 9.52 -9.43
N LEU A 152 -8.78 8.88 -9.52
CA LEU A 152 -9.10 7.90 -10.57
C LEU A 152 -9.11 8.54 -11.97
N GLU A 153 -9.63 9.76 -12.11
CA GLU A 153 -9.57 10.51 -13.37
C GLU A 153 -8.10 10.70 -13.81
N ILE A 154 -7.23 11.18 -12.93
CA ILE A 154 -5.80 11.37 -13.20
C ILE A 154 -5.13 10.04 -13.59
N TRP A 155 -5.42 8.98 -12.84
CA TRP A 155 -4.85 7.66 -13.11
C TRP A 155 -5.26 7.12 -14.48
N ASN A 156 -6.54 7.25 -14.81
CA ASN A 156 -7.09 6.84 -16.10
C ASN A 156 -6.48 7.67 -17.24
N GLN A 157 -6.34 8.98 -17.07
CA GLN A 157 -5.72 9.87 -18.06
C GLN A 157 -4.26 9.47 -18.34
N TYR A 158 -3.49 9.12 -17.32
CA TYR A 158 -2.15 8.53 -17.50
C TYR A 158 -2.20 7.26 -18.33
N ASN A 159 -3.09 6.34 -17.96
CA ASN A 159 -3.20 5.05 -18.63
C ASN A 159 -3.59 5.20 -20.10
N GLU A 160 -4.55 6.06 -20.41
CA GLU A 160 -4.97 6.36 -21.78
C GLU A 160 -3.85 7.03 -22.59
N THR A 161 -3.12 7.96 -21.99
CA THR A 161 -2.02 8.67 -22.65
C THR A 161 -0.83 7.76 -22.96
N LEU A 162 -0.49 6.86 -22.02
CA LEU A 162 0.72 6.04 -22.15
C LEU A 162 0.49 4.70 -22.86
N LYS A 163 -0.72 4.16 -22.83
CA LYS A 163 -1.03 2.86 -23.45
C LYS A 163 -0.65 2.78 -24.94
N PRO A 164 -0.92 3.79 -25.78
CA PRO A 164 -0.57 3.74 -27.21
C PRO A 164 0.93 3.69 -27.49
N ILE A 165 1.76 4.20 -26.56
CA ILE A 165 3.21 4.32 -26.76
C ILE A 165 4.01 3.31 -25.92
N ALA A 166 3.38 2.54 -25.05
CA ALA A 166 4.06 1.70 -24.08
C ALA A 166 5.12 0.78 -24.72
N ASN A 167 4.80 0.12 -25.81
CA ASN A 167 5.74 -0.75 -26.53
C ASN A 167 6.89 0.03 -27.17
N LYS A 168 6.63 1.20 -27.76
CA LYS A 168 7.65 2.05 -28.40
C LYS A 168 8.59 2.64 -27.35
N ALA A 169 8.05 3.03 -26.20
CA ALA A 169 8.81 3.60 -25.07
C ALA A 169 9.45 2.52 -24.19
N GLU A 170 9.30 1.23 -24.54
CA GLU A 170 9.81 0.10 -23.77
C GLU A 170 9.44 0.20 -22.26
N ILE A 171 8.17 0.52 -22.00
CA ILE A 171 7.62 0.61 -20.64
C ILE A 171 6.46 -0.34 -20.45
N ARG A 172 6.32 -0.88 -19.24
CA ARG A 172 5.13 -1.59 -18.81
C ARG A 172 4.31 -0.73 -17.87
N LEU A 173 3.00 -0.72 -18.12
CA LEU A 173 2.01 0.02 -17.33
C LEU A 173 1.49 -0.82 -16.15
N PRO A 174 0.82 -0.18 -15.16
CA PRO A 174 0.19 -0.91 -14.07
C PRO A 174 -0.84 -1.93 -14.57
N PHE A 175 -0.88 -3.08 -13.93
CA PHE A 175 -1.87 -4.11 -14.18
C PHE A 175 -2.82 -4.22 -12.97
N ILE A 176 -4.11 -4.19 -13.23
CA ILE A 176 -5.16 -4.35 -12.23
C ILE A 176 -5.89 -5.66 -12.56
N PRO A 177 -5.84 -6.67 -11.67
CA PRO A 177 -6.59 -7.92 -11.86
C PRO A 177 -8.10 -7.70 -11.85
N ASP A 178 -8.86 -8.55 -12.57
CA ASP A 178 -10.32 -8.44 -12.67
C ASP A 178 -11.05 -8.58 -11.32
N TYR A 179 -10.41 -9.21 -10.34
CA TYR A 179 -10.95 -9.35 -8.99
C TYR A 179 -10.70 -8.14 -8.09
N ALA A 180 -9.89 -7.17 -8.53
CA ALA A 180 -9.48 -6.02 -7.74
C ALA A 180 -9.95 -4.70 -8.35
N THR A 181 -10.22 -3.72 -7.50
CA THR A 181 -10.31 -2.33 -7.92
C THR A 181 -8.97 -1.62 -7.74
N ASN A 182 -8.87 -0.41 -8.26
CA ASN A 182 -7.72 0.48 -8.10
C ASN A 182 -8.21 1.79 -7.46
N ASN A 183 -7.58 2.20 -6.36
CA ASN A 183 -7.89 3.47 -5.69
C ASN A 183 -7.00 4.63 -6.14
N ALA A 184 -6.25 4.46 -7.20
CA ALA A 184 -5.32 5.47 -7.70
C ALA A 184 -4.36 6.01 -6.62
N HIS A 185 -3.81 5.12 -5.77
CA HIS A 185 -2.83 5.51 -4.76
C HIS A 185 -1.58 6.11 -5.41
N MET A 186 -1.11 5.52 -6.49
CA MET A 186 0.01 6.00 -7.29
C MET A 186 -0.16 5.62 -8.76
N TYR A 187 0.49 6.33 -9.66
CA TYR A 187 0.74 5.86 -11.00
C TYR A 187 2.24 5.58 -11.18
N TYR A 188 2.58 4.42 -11.70
CA TYR A 188 3.95 4.01 -11.92
C TYR A 188 4.12 3.40 -13.32
N ILE A 189 5.33 3.41 -13.81
CA ILE A 189 5.74 2.67 -15.01
C ILE A 189 6.98 1.83 -14.67
N VAL A 190 7.17 0.75 -15.42
CA VAL A 190 8.33 -0.13 -15.29
C VAL A 190 9.11 -0.06 -16.59
N ALA A 191 10.39 0.35 -16.54
CA ALA A 191 11.27 0.36 -17.70
C ALA A 191 11.63 -1.09 -18.09
N GLU A 192 11.48 -1.46 -19.38
CA GLU A 192 11.70 -2.81 -19.90
C GLU A 192 12.86 -2.91 -20.91
N GLY A 193 13.58 -1.82 -21.17
CA GLY A 193 14.66 -1.75 -22.17
C GLY A 193 15.70 -2.87 -22.06
N LYS A 194 16.21 -3.33 -23.19
CA LYS A 194 17.07 -4.53 -23.31
C LYS A 194 18.48 -4.35 -22.76
N GLU A 195 18.97 -3.11 -22.61
CA GLU A 195 20.31 -2.84 -22.16
C GLU A 195 20.31 -2.37 -20.71
N GLN A 196 20.96 -3.12 -19.85
CA GLN A 196 21.26 -2.89 -18.43
C GLN A 196 20.25 -2.01 -17.66
N ARG A 197 19.31 -2.69 -17.07
CA ARG A 197 18.02 -2.30 -16.47
C ARG A 197 17.99 -1.00 -15.64
N ALA A 198 19.04 -0.67 -14.89
CA ALA A 198 19.08 0.56 -14.12
C ALA A 198 19.30 1.80 -15.01
N GLU A 199 20.06 1.70 -16.10
CA GLU A 199 20.33 2.81 -16.99
C GLU A 199 19.06 3.27 -17.74
N GLY A 200 18.19 2.34 -18.16
CA GLY A 200 16.93 2.70 -18.83
C GLY A 200 15.99 3.53 -17.93
N ARG A 201 15.83 3.15 -16.66
CA ARG A 201 15.05 3.92 -15.68
C ARG A 201 15.66 5.29 -15.41
N GLU A 202 16.97 5.36 -15.18
CA GLU A 202 17.67 6.62 -14.91
C GLU A 202 17.60 7.59 -16.10
N GLN A 203 17.70 7.10 -17.34
CA GLN A 203 17.49 7.90 -18.54
C GLN A 203 16.08 8.47 -18.62
N ILE A 204 15.05 7.66 -18.32
CA ILE A 204 13.66 8.13 -18.27
C ILE A 204 13.52 9.23 -17.21
N ILE A 205 14.07 9.04 -16.02
CA ILE A 205 14.01 10.03 -14.93
C ILE A 205 14.70 11.34 -15.36
N MET A 206 15.85 11.26 -16.01
CA MET A 206 16.57 12.45 -16.51
C MET A 206 15.75 13.20 -17.58
N LYS A 207 15.24 12.48 -18.60
CA LYS A 207 14.39 13.09 -19.63
C LYS A 207 13.16 13.79 -19.04
N LEU A 208 12.50 13.16 -18.07
CA LEU A 208 11.36 13.75 -17.36
C LEU A 208 11.78 14.99 -16.58
N LYS A 209 12.90 14.94 -15.87
CA LYS A 209 13.45 16.06 -15.10
C LYS A 209 13.79 17.27 -15.99
N ASP A 210 14.38 17.03 -17.16
CA ASP A 210 14.70 18.09 -18.13
C ASP A 210 13.46 18.80 -18.66
N ASN A 211 12.30 18.14 -18.63
CA ASN A 211 10.98 18.68 -18.94
C ASN A 211 10.21 19.19 -17.69
N GLY A 212 10.91 19.34 -16.56
CA GLY A 212 10.32 19.87 -15.32
C GLY A 212 9.41 18.89 -14.58
N ILE A 213 9.52 17.58 -14.86
CA ILE A 213 8.71 16.52 -14.24
C ILE A 213 9.56 15.74 -13.24
N GLN A 214 9.15 15.74 -11.99
CA GLN A 214 9.80 14.97 -10.94
C GLN A 214 9.23 13.55 -10.88
N ALA A 215 9.82 12.61 -11.59
CA ALA A 215 9.60 11.19 -11.37
C ALA A 215 10.55 10.70 -10.26
N VAL A 216 10.07 9.74 -9.46
CA VAL A 216 10.84 9.23 -8.34
C VAL A 216 10.96 7.71 -8.37
N ILE A 217 12.11 7.20 -7.96
CA ILE A 217 12.29 5.78 -7.71
C ILE A 217 11.38 5.36 -6.55
N HIS A 218 11.09 4.07 -6.49
CA HIS A 218 10.38 3.53 -5.34
C HIS A 218 11.37 3.11 -4.24
N TYR A 219 11.01 2.15 -3.42
CA TYR A 219 11.92 1.68 -2.37
C TYR A 219 12.94 0.68 -2.91
N GLN A 220 14.09 0.56 -2.23
CA GLN A 220 14.99 -0.57 -2.42
C GLN A 220 14.35 -1.86 -1.89
N SER A 221 14.73 -2.99 -2.44
CA SER A 221 14.31 -4.31 -1.92
C SER A 221 14.76 -4.48 -0.47
N LEU A 222 13.86 -4.89 0.41
CA LEU A 222 14.12 -4.97 1.85
C LEU A 222 15.29 -5.91 2.18
N HIS A 223 15.39 -7.06 1.49
CA HIS A 223 16.47 -8.04 1.68
C HIS A 223 17.87 -7.48 1.31
N ASN A 224 17.93 -6.42 0.48
CA ASN A 224 19.16 -5.69 0.14
C ASN A 224 19.46 -4.53 1.09
N SER A 225 18.63 -4.28 2.10
CA SER A 225 18.92 -3.24 3.10
C SER A 225 20.14 -3.61 3.94
N LYS A 226 20.88 -2.60 4.41
CA LYS A 226 22.04 -2.83 5.28
C LYS A 226 21.71 -3.62 6.53
N PHE A 227 20.53 -3.39 7.10
CA PHE A 227 20.08 -4.10 8.28
C PHE A 227 19.81 -5.57 7.97
N TYR A 228 19.02 -5.85 6.92
CA TYR A 228 18.66 -7.23 6.60
C TYR A 228 19.85 -8.05 6.09
N SER A 229 20.73 -7.46 5.28
CA SER A 229 21.93 -8.14 4.79
C SER A 229 22.94 -8.51 5.90
N SER A 230 22.85 -7.85 7.07
CA SER A 230 23.64 -8.23 8.25
C SER A 230 23.08 -9.44 9.01
N GLN A 231 21.83 -9.85 8.72
CA GLN A 231 21.21 -11.03 9.30
C GLN A 231 21.59 -12.29 8.49
N SER A 232 21.74 -13.41 9.15
CA SER A 232 22.20 -14.67 8.53
C SER A 232 21.22 -15.34 7.56
N MET A 233 20.05 -14.74 7.32
CA MET A 233 18.98 -15.29 6.48
C MET A 233 18.81 -14.49 5.17
N GLN A 234 19.84 -14.40 4.35
CA GLN A 234 19.70 -13.84 3.02
C GLN A 234 18.89 -14.77 2.12
N ARG A 235 17.82 -14.25 1.53
CA ARG A 235 17.05 -14.94 0.50
C ARG A 235 17.13 -14.12 -0.80
N GLU A 236 17.22 -14.81 -1.92
CA GLU A 236 17.09 -14.18 -3.23
C GLU A 236 15.62 -13.86 -3.47
N CYS A 237 15.34 -12.62 -3.85
CA CYS A 237 14.01 -12.14 -4.20
C CYS A 237 14.05 -11.45 -5.58
N PRO A 238 14.25 -12.21 -6.67
CA PRO A 238 14.55 -11.65 -7.99
C PRO A 238 13.46 -10.73 -8.54
N GLN A 239 12.19 -10.99 -8.24
CA GLN A 239 11.10 -10.11 -8.64
C GLN A 239 11.13 -8.78 -7.85
N SER A 240 11.42 -8.83 -6.56
CA SER A 240 11.58 -7.62 -5.75
C SER A 240 12.74 -6.76 -6.27
N ASP A 241 13.86 -7.38 -6.64
CA ASP A 241 15.00 -6.69 -7.22
C ASP A 241 14.66 -6.10 -8.58
N TYR A 242 13.99 -6.87 -9.43
CA TYR A 242 13.54 -6.40 -10.73
C TYR A 242 12.68 -5.13 -10.61
N TYR A 243 11.66 -5.13 -9.76
CA TYR A 243 10.80 -3.95 -9.59
C TYR A 243 11.54 -2.79 -8.93
N SER A 244 12.38 -3.03 -7.93
CA SER A 244 13.13 -1.96 -7.27
C SER A 244 14.12 -1.25 -8.21
N GLN A 245 14.63 -1.97 -9.21
CA GLN A 245 15.57 -1.44 -10.21
C GLN A 245 14.89 -0.74 -11.38
N ASN A 246 13.67 -1.15 -11.75
CA ASN A 246 13.04 -0.72 -13.01
C ASN A 246 11.80 0.17 -12.82
N LEU A 247 11.19 0.15 -11.64
CA LEU A 247 9.99 0.93 -11.39
C LEU A 247 10.29 2.38 -11.06
N LEU A 248 9.52 3.28 -11.64
CA LEU A 248 9.48 4.70 -11.27
C LEU A 248 8.03 5.17 -11.15
N ARG A 249 7.78 6.10 -10.21
CA ARG A 249 6.48 6.72 -9.99
C ARG A 249 6.40 8.06 -10.69
N LEU A 250 5.27 8.30 -11.35
CA LEU A 250 4.93 9.59 -11.94
C LEU A 250 4.20 10.47 -10.90
N PRO A 251 4.27 11.79 -11.05
CA PRO A 251 3.57 12.73 -10.17
C PRO A 251 2.07 12.45 -10.12
N MET A 252 1.47 12.51 -8.92
CA MET A 252 0.05 12.24 -8.76
C MET A 252 -0.53 12.95 -7.54
N TRP A 253 -1.35 14.00 -7.76
CA TRP A 253 -2.13 14.73 -6.76
C TRP A 253 -3.38 15.31 -7.41
N VAL A 254 -4.40 15.64 -6.61
CA VAL A 254 -5.76 16.00 -7.11
C VAL A 254 -5.84 17.24 -8.01
N GLU A 255 -4.84 18.11 -7.98
CA GLU A 255 -4.75 19.34 -8.81
C GLU A 255 -3.62 19.22 -9.85
N LEU A 256 -3.34 18.00 -10.34
CA LEU A 256 -2.29 17.77 -11.34
C LEU A 256 -2.58 18.56 -12.63
N PRO A 257 -1.63 19.41 -13.11
CA PRO A 257 -1.83 20.19 -14.32
C PRO A 257 -2.03 19.32 -15.56
N GLN A 258 -2.98 19.66 -16.42
CA GLN A 258 -3.34 18.86 -17.59
C GLN A 258 -2.21 18.78 -18.66
N ASP A 259 -1.32 19.75 -18.73
CA ASP A 259 -0.20 19.75 -19.66
C ASP A 259 0.89 18.71 -19.31
N ILE A 260 0.88 18.16 -18.10
CA ILE A 260 1.86 17.18 -17.64
C ILE A 260 1.83 15.91 -18.49
N TYR A 261 0.64 15.47 -18.95
CA TYR A 261 0.51 14.26 -19.76
C TYR A 261 1.24 14.39 -21.11
N TYR A 262 1.13 15.56 -21.76
CA TYR A 262 1.85 15.85 -23.00
C TYR A 262 3.36 15.93 -22.80
N LYS A 263 3.81 16.53 -21.70
CA LYS A 263 5.22 16.62 -21.35
C LYS A 263 5.82 15.23 -21.09
N ILE A 264 5.10 14.37 -20.38
CA ILE A 264 5.52 12.99 -20.14
C ILE A 264 5.57 12.23 -21.47
N LEU A 265 4.52 12.32 -22.28
CA LEU A 265 4.46 11.67 -23.57
C LEU A 265 5.65 12.08 -24.46
N SER A 266 5.93 13.37 -24.59
CA SER A 266 7.05 13.88 -25.40
C SER A 266 8.41 13.44 -24.84
N SER A 267 8.56 13.38 -23.52
CA SER A 267 9.80 12.92 -22.88
C SER A 267 10.10 11.44 -23.11
N LEU A 268 9.06 10.61 -23.30
CA LEU A 268 9.21 9.17 -23.50
C LEU A 268 9.38 8.77 -24.98
N ILE A 269 8.90 9.59 -25.94
CA ILE A 269 8.90 9.26 -27.37
C ILE A 269 10.07 9.91 -28.12
N ASN A 270 10.49 11.10 -27.69
CA ASN A 270 11.55 11.85 -28.37
C ASN A 270 12.93 11.34 -27.96
N GLU A 271 13.72 10.97 -29.00
CA GLU A 271 15.14 10.61 -28.88
C GLU A 271 16.02 11.77 -28.42
#